data_0d8ee525e5192eab9f6b67e65b42637d
#
_entry.id   0d8ee525e5192eab9f6b67e65b42637d
#
_cell.length_a   1.000
_cell.length_b   1.000
_cell.length_c   1.000
_cell.angle_alpha   90.00
_cell.angle_beta   90.00
_cell.angle_gamma   90.00
#
_symmetry.space_group_name_H-M   'P 1'
#
loop_
_entity.id
_entity.type
_entity.pdbx_description
1 polymer ?
#
loop_
_entity_poly.entity_id
_entity_poly.type
_entity_poly.pdbx_seq_one_letter_code
_entity_poly.pdbx_strand_id
1 'polypeptide(L)'
;MAIEFSNRGWQVAGGARDTSALEKLKFELITDHFLHPFDITQPEEVDKFANLTKDKLGVPNLLVNNAGLINKNAPLTQVQPDEFASVLAVNLGGIHNMIRSFVPMMQKAGRGIIANFSSYWGQSTAPEVGPYCATKWGVEGLTRSLAQELPSGLGAVAFNPGVINTDMLRSTFGNEAKEYENPNEWAMHAVSRLEALSPSDSGNTVIG
;
A
#
# COMPACT_ATOMS: atom_id res chain seq x y z
N MET A 1 5.69 6.67 7.11
CA MET A 1 4.56 7.38 6.46
C MET A 1 3.45 7.80 7.46
N ALA A 2 2.80 6.92 8.23
CA ALA A 2 1.71 7.32 9.14
C ALA A 2 2.11 8.48 10.07
N ILE A 3 3.27 8.38 10.71
CA ILE A 3 3.83 9.43 11.57
C ILE A 3 4.05 10.72 10.78
N GLU A 4 4.62 10.63 9.59
CA GLU A 4 4.89 11.80 8.76
C GLU A 4 3.60 12.48 8.28
N PHE A 5 2.58 11.73 7.87
CA PHE A 5 1.25 12.29 7.60
C PHE A 5 0.65 12.99 8.83
N SER A 6 0.75 12.36 10.01
CA SER A 6 0.29 12.97 11.25
C SER A 6 1.05 14.26 11.58
N ASN A 7 2.37 14.29 11.40
CA ASN A 7 3.20 15.49 11.60
C ASN A 7 2.82 16.64 10.66
N ARG A 8 2.26 16.32 9.49
CA ARG A 8 1.75 17.31 8.51
C ARG A 8 0.28 17.66 8.71
N GLY A 9 -0.33 17.21 9.80
CA GLY A 9 -1.71 17.57 10.17
C GLY A 9 -2.80 16.66 9.57
N TRP A 10 -2.45 15.55 8.91
CA TRP A 10 -3.44 14.60 8.41
C TRP A 10 -4.03 13.78 9.54
N GLN A 11 -5.33 13.50 9.46
CA GLN A 11 -5.95 12.44 10.23
C GLN A 11 -5.60 11.09 9.59
N VAL A 12 -5.18 10.12 10.40
CA VAL A 12 -4.66 8.84 9.92
C VAL A 12 -5.55 7.69 10.33
N ALA A 13 -6.11 6.97 9.36
CA ALA A 13 -6.64 5.62 9.57
C ALA A 13 -5.59 4.60 9.14
N GLY A 14 -5.29 3.63 9.99
CA GLY A 14 -4.28 2.62 9.71
C GLY A 14 -4.65 1.24 10.24
N GLY A 15 -4.19 0.21 9.53
CA GLY A 15 -4.41 -1.17 9.94
C GLY A 15 -3.23 -2.08 9.65
N ALA A 16 -3.08 -3.07 10.51
CA ALA A 16 -2.09 -4.13 10.40
C ALA A 16 -2.53 -5.34 11.22
N ARG A 17 -1.92 -6.49 11.00
CA ARG A 17 -2.16 -7.69 11.81
C ARG A 17 -1.50 -7.62 13.19
N ASP A 18 -0.37 -6.92 13.29
CA ASP A 18 0.41 -6.76 14.53
C ASP A 18 -0.20 -5.68 15.43
N THR A 19 -0.94 -6.12 16.44
CA THR A 19 -1.55 -5.24 17.44
C THR A 19 -0.52 -4.47 18.26
N SER A 20 0.64 -5.08 18.54
CA SER A 20 1.72 -4.43 19.31
C SER A 20 2.34 -3.27 18.52
N ALA A 21 2.53 -3.45 17.21
CA ALA A 21 2.99 -2.38 16.33
C ALA A 21 1.96 -1.23 16.24
N LEU A 22 0.67 -1.55 16.18
CA LEU A 22 -0.39 -0.53 16.17
C LEU A 22 -0.44 0.27 17.49
N GLU A 23 -0.32 -0.39 18.63
CA GLU A 23 -0.28 0.29 19.93
C GLU A 23 0.95 1.21 20.06
N LYS A 24 2.13 0.81 19.58
CA LYS A 24 3.31 1.68 19.54
C LYS A 24 3.06 2.89 18.64
N LEU A 25 2.57 2.67 17.44
CA LEU A 25 2.27 3.75 16.49
C LEU A 25 1.29 4.76 17.06
N LYS A 26 0.29 4.34 17.83
CA LYS A 26 -0.69 5.21 18.46
C LYS A 26 -0.07 6.32 19.32
N PHE A 27 1.03 6.04 20.01
CA PHE A 27 1.72 7.04 20.83
C PHE A 27 2.58 8.01 20.02
N GLU A 28 2.84 7.71 18.75
CA GLU A 28 3.66 8.55 17.87
C GLU A 28 2.81 9.48 16.98
N LEU A 29 1.49 9.23 16.88
CA LEU A 29 0.59 10.07 16.11
C LEU A 29 0.10 11.26 16.93
N ILE A 30 0.19 12.45 16.36
CA ILE A 30 -0.15 13.73 17.01
C ILE A 30 -1.50 14.30 16.58
N THR A 31 -2.13 13.72 15.56
CA THR A 31 -3.47 14.11 15.08
C THR A 31 -4.51 13.06 15.43
N ASP A 32 -5.80 13.36 15.21
CA ASP A 32 -6.85 12.36 15.31
C ASP A 32 -6.54 11.18 14.40
N HIS A 33 -6.64 9.98 14.96
CA HIS A 33 -6.32 8.75 14.25
C HIS A 33 -7.24 7.61 14.62
N PHE A 34 -7.32 6.63 13.73
CA PHE A 34 -8.02 5.38 13.95
C PHE A 34 -7.15 4.21 13.52
N LEU A 35 -6.62 3.47 14.50
CA LEU A 35 -5.82 2.27 14.26
C LEU A 35 -6.63 1.03 14.63
N HIS A 36 -6.68 0.04 13.74
CA HIS A 36 -7.46 -1.17 13.95
C HIS A 36 -6.72 -2.40 13.42
N PRO A 37 -6.63 -3.49 14.21
CA PRO A 37 -6.04 -4.73 13.71
C PRO A 37 -6.99 -5.41 12.72
N PHE A 38 -6.45 -5.78 11.55
CA PHE A 38 -7.16 -6.61 10.56
C PHE A 38 -6.19 -7.29 9.59
N ASP A 39 -6.65 -8.38 8.99
CA ASP A 39 -5.96 -9.04 7.88
C ASP A 39 -6.57 -8.57 6.55
N ILE A 40 -5.74 -7.96 5.71
CA ILE A 40 -6.15 -7.42 4.40
C ILE A 40 -6.67 -8.52 3.45
N THR A 41 -6.32 -9.79 3.71
CA THR A 41 -6.80 -10.94 2.91
C THR A 41 -8.23 -11.38 3.28
N GLN A 42 -8.79 -10.85 4.39
CA GLN A 42 -10.13 -11.18 4.86
C GLN A 42 -11.12 -10.07 4.49
N PRO A 43 -11.99 -10.28 3.48
CA PRO A 43 -12.88 -9.23 2.97
C PRO A 43 -13.78 -8.60 4.05
N GLU A 44 -14.30 -9.42 4.97
CA GLU A 44 -15.19 -8.97 6.05
C GLU A 44 -14.47 -8.06 7.06
N GLU A 45 -13.19 -8.35 7.34
CA GLU A 45 -12.39 -7.52 8.23
C GLU A 45 -12.06 -6.17 7.57
N VAL A 46 -11.79 -6.17 6.26
CA VAL A 46 -11.58 -4.95 5.47
C VAL A 46 -12.85 -4.12 5.40
N ASP A 47 -14.02 -4.73 5.17
CA ASP A 47 -15.32 -4.03 5.17
C ASP A 47 -15.60 -3.38 6.53
N LYS A 48 -15.33 -4.09 7.62
CA LYS A 48 -15.46 -3.55 8.99
C LYS A 48 -14.53 -2.36 9.20
N PHE A 49 -13.25 -2.49 8.82
CA PHE A 49 -12.28 -1.40 8.93
C PHE A 49 -12.72 -0.16 8.13
N ALA A 50 -13.20 -0.35 6.91
CA ALA A 50 -13.66 0.75 6.05
C ALA A 50 -14.86 1.50 6.66
N ASN A 51 -15.85 0.76 7.18
CA ASN A 51 -17.01 1.36 7.83
C ASN A 51 -16.63 2.12 9.10
N LEU A 52 -15.81 1.52 9.97
CA LEU A 52 -15.32 2.18 11.18
C LEU A 52 -14.47 3.43 10.88
N THR A 53 -13.64 3.38 9.83
CA THR A 53 -12.86 4.55 9.37
C THR A 53 -13.79 5.68 8.98
N LYS A 54 -14.81 5.38 8.16
CA LYS A 54 -15.81 6.37 7.72
C LYS A 54 -16.55 6.98 8.91
N ASP A 55 -16.93 6.17 9.90
CA ASP A 55 -17.69 6.64 11.06
C ASP A 55 -16.86 7.51 12.00
N LYS A 56 -15.55 7.26 12.10
CA LYS A 56 -14.65 7.97 13.02
C LYS A 56 -13.98 9.20 12.41
N LEU A 57 -13.50 9.08 11.18
CA LEU A 57 -12.69 10.11 10.52
C LEU A 57 -13.30 10.62 9.21
N GLY A 58 -14.38 9.99 8.73
CA GLY A 58 -14.99 10.33 7.46
C GLY A 58 -14.43 9.56 6.27
N VAL A 59 -14.81 9.99 5.06
CA VAL A 59 -14.35 9.38 3.81
C VAL A 59 -12.91 9.82 3.53
N PRO A 60 -11.96 8.89 3.30
CA PRO A 60 -10.56 9.25 3.08
C PRO A 60 -10.37 10.05 1.78
N ASN A 61 -9.47 11.03 1.82
CA ASN A 61 -9.01 11.74 0.63
C ASN A 61 -7.86 11.01 -0.09
N LEU A 62 -7.14 10.16 0.64
CA LEU A 62 -6.03 9.36 0.14
C LEU A 62 -6.13 7.95 0.71
N LEU A 63 -6.23 6.95 -0.14
CA LEU A 63 -6.16 5.53 0.20
C LEU A 63 -4.79 5.00 -0.22
N VAL A 64 -3.96 4.60 0.75
CA VAL A 64 -2.62 4.05 0.50
C VAL A 64 -2.64 2.54 0.74
N ASN A 65 -2.57 1.77 -0.32
CA ASN A 65 -2.47 0.32 -0.29
C ASN A 65 -0.99 -0.10 -0.27
N ASN A 66 -0.41 -0.13 0.93
CA ASN A 66 1.03 -0.39 1.15
C ASN A 66 1.34 -1.83 1.57
N ALA A 67 0.36 -2.57 2.10
CA ALA A 67 0.59 -3.95 2.55
C ALA A 67 1.16 -4.82 1.42
N GLY A 68 2.19 -5.60 1.74
CA GLY A 68 2.81 -6.48 0.75
C GLY A 68 3.71 -7.52 1.38
N LEU A 69 3.87 -8.62 0.67
CA LEU A 69 4.80 -9.71 0.97
C LEU A 69 5.73 -9.94 -0.21
N ILE A 70 6.95 -10.38 0.08
CA ILE A 70 7.87 -10.96 -0.89
C ILE A 70 8.13 -12.43 -0.53
N ASN A 71 8.30 -13.28 -1.53
CA ASN A 71 8.68 -14.67 -1.31
C ASN A 71 10.14 -14.78 -0.85
N LYS A 72 10.49 -15.89 -0.21
CA LYS A 72 11.90 -16.23 0.01
C LYS A 72 12.60 -16.43 -1.32
N ASN A 73 13.84 -15.94 -1.43
CA ASN A 73 14.61 -16.09 -2.64
C ASN A 73 14.74 -17.57 -3.04
N ALA A 74 14.15 -17.93 -4.17
CA ALA A 74 14.20 -19.28 -4.71
C ALA A 74 13.94 -19.26 -6.23
N PRO A 75 14.56 -20.16 -7.01
CA PRO A 75 14.15 -20.39 -8.39
C PRO A 75 12.66 -20.67 -8.46
N LEU A 76 11.98 -20.15 -9.48
CA LEU A 76 10.52 -20.22 -9.60
C LEU A 76 9.97 -21.67 -9.49
N THR A 77 10.75 -22.64 -9.97
CA THR A 77 10.42 -24.08 -9.89
C THR A 77 10.49 -24.66 -8.47
N GLN A 78 11.05 -23.93 -7.50
CA GLN A 78 11.21 -24.36 -6.11
C GLN A 78 10.33 -23.57 -5.15
N VAL A 79 9.67 -22.49 -5.60
CA VAL A 79 8.70 -21.75 -4.78
C VAL A 79 7.54 -22.66 -4.40
N GLN A 80 7.25 -22.75 -3.11
CA GLN A 80 6.15 -23.60 -2.63
C GLN A 80 4.79 -23.01 -3.01
N PRO A 81 3.79 -23.85 -3.36
CA PRO A 81 2.46 -23.37 -3.76
C PRO A 81 1.80 -22.44 -2.73
N ASP A 82 1.92 -22.76 -1.43
CA ASP A 82 1.34 -21.97 -0.35
C ASP A 82 2.00 -20.59 -0.22
N GLU A 83 3.31 -20.51 -0.43
CA GLU A 83 4.04 -19.25 -0.43
C GLU A 83 3.62 -18.38 -1.63
N PHE A 84 3.54 -18.99 -2.82
CA PHE A 84 3.03 -18.33 -4.01
C PHE A 84 1.62 -17.78 -3.78
N ALA A 85 0.71 -18.60 -3.29
CA ALA A 85 -0.67 -18.21 -2.99
C ALA A 85 -0.74 -17.06 -1.96
N SER A 86 0.09 -17.12 -0.92
CA SER A 86 0.14 -16.08 0.12
C SER A 86 0.59 -14.72 -0.44
N VAL A 87 1.60 -14.69 -1.30
CA VAL A 87 2.08 -13.45 -1.94
C VAL A 87 0.98 -12.86 -2.82
N LEU A 88 0.27 -13.67 -3.61
CA LEU A 88 -0.86 -13.21 -4.42
C LEU A 88 -2.02 -12.70 -3.56
N ALA A 89 -2.38 -13.45 -2.52
CA ALA A 89 -3.50 -13.10 -1.64
C ALA A 89 -3.29 -11.74 -0.98
N VAL A 90 -2.08 -11.45 -0.48
CA VAL A 90 -1.79 -10.16 0.17
C VAL A 90 -1.64 -9.05 -0.87
N ASN A 91 -0.78 -9.24 -1.88
CA ASN A 91 -0.36 -8.14 -2.76
C ASN A 91 -1.42 -7.75 -3.80
N LEU A 92 -2.28 -8.68 -4.22
CA LEU A 92 -3.36 -8.42 -5.18
C LEU A 92 -4.73 -8.53 -4.52
N GLY A 93 -5.01 -9.65 -3.84
CA GLY A 93 -6.29 -9.86 -3.17
C GLY A 93 -6.56 -8.80 -2.11
N GLY A 94 -5.55 -8.47 -1.30
CA GLY A 94 -5.65 -7.41 -0.29
C GLY A 94 -5.94 -6.03 -0.90
N ILE A 95 -5.24 -5.65 -1.96
CA ILE A 95 -5.51 -4.39 -2.68
C ILE A 95 -6.93 -4.39 -3.23
N HIS A 96 -7.38 -5.49 -3.85
CA HIS A 96 -8.74 -5.61 -4.36
C HIS A 96 -9.78 -5.45 -3.24
N ASN A 97 -9.58 -6.08 -2.08
CA ASN A 97 -10.46 -5.94 -0.93
C ASN A 97 -10.57 -4.48 -0.46
N MET A 98 -9.44 -3.77 -0.37
CA MET A 98 -9.41 -2.35 -0.01
C MET A 98 -10.14 -1.47 -1.05
N ILE A 99 -9.88 -1.70 -2.35
CA ILE A 99 -10.58 -1.00 -3.44
C ILE A 99 -12.08 -1.21 -3.32
N ARG A 100 -12.54 -2.46 -3.19
CA ARG A 100 -13.94 -2.83 -3.08
C ARG A 100 -14.66 -2.14 -1.91
N SER A 101 -13.97 -1.99 -0.78
CA SER A 101 -14.58 -1.43 0.44
C SER A 101 -14.51 0.09 0.50
N PHE A 102 -13.46 0.72 0.00
CA PHE A 102 -13.24 2.16 0.13
C PHE A 102 -13.66 2.96 -1.11
N VAL A 103 -13.41 2.46 -2.32
CA VAL A 103 -13.64 3.26 -3.54
C VAL A 103 -15.10 3.65 -3.72
N PRO A 104 -16.13 2.82 -3.43
CA PRO A 104 -17.51 3.24 -3.57
C PRO A 104 -17.88 4.47 -2.71
N MET A 105 -17.34 4.57 -1.48
CA MET A 105 -17.60 5.74 -0.64
C MET A 105 -16.83 6.98 -1.13
N MET A 106 -15.61 6.81 -1.67
CA MET A 106 -14.84 7.89 -2.29
C MET A 106 -15.54 8.40 -3.57
N GLN A 107 -16.05 7.50 -4.40
CA GLN A 107 -16.84 7.86 -5.59
C GLN A 107 -18.08 8.67 -5.22
N LYS A 108 -18.81 8.27 -4.16
CA LYS A 108 -19.96 9.01 -3.65
C LYS A 108 -19.57 10.39 -3.11
N ALA A 109 -18.39 10.53 -2.54
CA ALA A 109 -17.84 11.82 -2.08
C ALA A 109 -17.30 12.68 -3.23
N GLY A 110 -17.10 12.12 -4.43
CA GLY A 110 -16.66 12.80 -5.63
C GLY A 110 -15.20 13.23 -5.63
N ARG A 111 -14.37 12.69 -4.71
CA ARG A 111 -12.97 13.07 -4.57
C ARG A 111 -12.13 11.96 -3.95
N GLY A 112 -10.83 11.95 -4.27
CA GLY A 112 -9.84 11.14 -3.60
C GLY A 112 -8.85 10.47 -4.54
N ILE A 113 -7.73 10.06 -3.97
CA ILE A 113 -6.64 9.36 -4.67
C ILE A 113 -6.45 7.98 -4.06
N ILE A 114 -6.29 7.00 -4.91
CA ILE A 114 -5.92 5.63 -4.56
C ILE A 114 -4.46 5.41 -4.99
N ALA A 115 -3.56 5.22 -4.04
CA ALA A 115 -2.15 4.93 -4.28
C ALA A 115 -1.87 3.45 -3.97
N ASN A 116 -1.73 2.63 -5.00
CA ASN A 116 -1.38 1.22 -4.88
C ASN A 116 0.14 1.06 -4.96
N PHE A 117 0.78 0.54 -3.91
CA PHE A 117 2.22 0.40 -3.86
C PHE A 117 2.71 -0.67 -4.84
N SER A 118 3.34 -0.21 -5.89
CA SER A 118 4.04 -0.99 -6.90
C SER A 118 5.51 -1.19 -6.49
N SER A 119 6.39 -1.32 -7.44
CA SER A 119 7.82 -1.51 -7.29
C SER A 119 8.50 -1.25 -8.65
N TYR A 120 9.82 -1.07 -8.67
CA TYR A 120 10.59 -1.22 -9.90
C TYR A 120 10.30 -2.56 -10.60
N TRP A 121 10.06 -3.63 -9.84
CA TRP A 121 9.66 -4.95 -10.35
C TRP A 121 8.18 -5.05 -10.77
N GLY A 122 7.45 -3.97 -10.79
CA GLY A 122 6.17 -3.85 -11.51
C GLY A 122 6.33 -3.53 -13.00
N GLN A 123 7.55 -3.15 -13.42
CA GLN A 123 7.90 -2.82 -14.81
C GLN A 123 9.17 -3.57 -15.29
N SER A 124 9.78 -4.35 -14.43
CA SER A 124 10.93 -5.20 -14.68
C SER A 124 10.80 -6.50 -13.89
N THR A 125 11.79 -7.37 -13.97
CA THR A 125 11.80 -8.64 -13.23
C THR A 125 13.19 -8.93 -12.67
N ALA A 126 13.25 -9.83 -11.66
CA ALA A 126 14.51 -10.36 -11.15
C ALA A 126 14.36 -11.88 -10.92
N PRO A 127 15.45 -12.66 -10.98
CA PRO A 127 15.43 -14.06 -10.59
C PRO A 127 15.06 -14.21 -9.11
N GLU A 128 14.60 -15.37 -8.73
CA GLU A 128 14.29 -15.82 -7.37
C GLU A 128 13.14 -15.10 -6.65
N VAL A 129 12.60 -14.01 -7.19
CA VAL A 129 11.46 -13.25 -6.65
C VAL A 129 10.27 -13.22 -7.63
N GLY A 130 10.13 -14.28 -8.43
CA GLY A 130 9.09 -14.40 -9.46
C GLY A 130 7.65 -14.13 -8.99
N PRO A 131 7.17 -14.71 -7.87
CA PRO A 131 5.83 -14.43 -7.33
C PRO A 131 5.62 -12.95 -7.01
N TYR A 132 6.61 -12.31 -6.39
CA TYR A 132 6.55 -10.88 -6.08
C TYR A 132 6.49 -10.03 -7.36
N CYS A 133 7.38 -10.29 -8.33
CA CYS A 133 7.35 -9.61 -9.63
C CYS A 133 5.98 -9.74 -10.30
N ALA A 134 5.42 -10.96 -10.35
CA ALA A 134 4.10 -11.20 -10.93
C ALA A 134 3.01 -10.36 -10.24
N THR A 135 3.06 -10.24 -8.90
CA THR A 135 2.09 -9.40 -8.18
C THR A 135 2.29 -7.91 -8.46
N LYS A 136 3.52 -7.44 -8.59
CA LYS A 136 3.75 -6.01 -8.86
C LYS A 136 3.38 -5.62 -10.29
N TRP A 137 3.57 -6.49 -11.27
CA TRP A 137 2.98 -6.34 -12.61
C TRP A 137 1.44 -6.35 -12.55
N GLY A 138 0.85 -7.22 -11.71
CA GLY A 138 -0.59 -7.26 -11.46
C GLY A 138 -1.11 -5.97 -10.83
N VAL A 139 -0.38 -5.36 -9.89
CA VAL A 139 -0.73 -4.05 -9.28
C VAL A 139 -0.76 -2.95 -10.35
N GLU A 140 0.21 -2.92 -11.26
CA GLU A 140 0.22 -1.96 -12.38
C GLU A 140 -1.04 -2.11 -13.26
N GLY A 141 -1.37 -3.35 -13.65
CA GLY A 141 -2.55 -3.64 -14.46
C GLY A 141 -3.85 -3.29 -13.75
N LEU A 142 -3.99 -3.71 -12.47
CA LEU A 142 -5.18 -3.44 -11.65
C LEU A 142 -5.39 -1.92 -11.47
N THR A 143 -4.32 -1.19 -11.23
CA THR A 143 -4.37 0.27 -11.04
C THR A 143 -4.81 0.99 -12.31
N ARG A 144 -4.27 0.60 -13.45
CA ARG A 144 -4.65 1.20 -14.76
C ARG A 144 -6.08 0.87 -15.15
N SER A 145 -6.56 -0.33 -14.83
CA SER A 145 -7.97 -0.69 -15.04
C SER A 145 -8.88 0.17 -14.15
N LEU A 146 -8.58 0.24 -12.84
CA LEU A 146 -9.35 1.07 -11.92
C LEU A 146 -9.39 2.54 -12.37
N ALA A 147 -8.26 3.09 -12.83
CA ALA A 147 -8.18 4.46 -13.29
C ALA A 147 -9.15 4.80 -14.43
N GLN A 148 -9.46 3.83 -15.30
CA GLN A 148 -10.43 3.99 -16.39
C GLN A 148 -11.90 3.93 -15.92
N GLU A 149 -12.15 3.38 -14.73
CA GLU A 149 -13.48 3.22 -14.14
C GLU A 149 -13.85 4.38 -13.20
N LEU A 150 -12.85 5.18 -12.78
CA LEU A 150 -13.08 6.27 -11.82
C LEU A 150 -13.69 7.50 -12.49
N PRO A 151 -14.67 8.16 -11.84
CA PRO A 151 -15.21 9.45 -12.32
C PRO A 151 -14.18 10.56 -12.14
N SER A 152 -14.41 11.68 -12.81
CA SER A 152 -13.62 12.90 -12.62
C SER A 152 -13.63 13.31 -11.13
N GLY A 153 -12.49 13.72 -10.60
CA GLY A 153 -12.33 14.04 -9.18
C GLY A 153 -11.68 12.91 -8.36
N LEU A 154 -11.61 11.69 -8.91
CA LEU A 154 -10.84 10.60 -8.33
C LEU A 154 -9.67 10.22 -9.24
N GLY A 155 -8.62 9.63 -8.65
CA GLY A 155 -7.50 9.07 -9.39
C GLY A 155 -6.94 7.81 -8.72
N ALA A 156 -6.41 6.92 -9.54
CA ALA A 156 -5.67 5.75 -9.06
C ALA A 156 -4.28 5.74 -9.68
N VAL A 157 -3.24 5.58 -8.85
CA VAL A 157 -1.85 5.56 -9.30
C VAL A 157 -1.14 4.31 -8.79
N ALA A 158 -0.21 3.78 -9.57
CA ALA A 158 0.76 2.80 -9.11
C ALA A 158 1.96 3.56 -8.52
N PHE A 159 2.15 3.47 -7.21
CA PHE A 159 3.21 4.19 -6.53
C PHE A 159 4.44 3.30 -6.39
N ASN A 160 5.51 3.64 -7.10
CA ASN A 160 6.80 2.96 -6.95
C ASN A 160 7.61 3.67 -5.86
N PRO A 161 7.80 3.06 -4.68
CA PRO A 161 8.44 3.70 -3.55
C PRO A 161 9.97 3.81 -3.66
N GLY A 162 10.57 3.30 -4.75
CA GLY A 162 12.01 3.10 -4.80
C GLY A 162 12.48 1.93 -3.96
N VAL A 163 13.76 1.94 -3.58
CA VAL A 163 14.37 0.91 -2.74
C VAL A 163 14.63 1.47 -1.34
N ILE A 164 14.08 0.82 -0.33
CA ILE A 164 14.07 1.31 1.06
C ILE A 164 14.60 0.22 1.98
N ASN A 165 15.45 0.57 2.94
CA ASN A 165 16.01 -0.34 3.94
C ASN A 165 14.94 -0.83 4.92
N THR A 166 14.06 -1.70 4.47
CA THR A 166 13.00 -2.36 5.24
C THR A 166 13.38 -3.79 5.59
N ASP A 167 12.60 -4.42 6.49
CA ASP A 167 12.74 -5.87 6.77
C ASP A 167 12.53 -6.71 5.50
N MET A 168 11.62 -6.29 4.63
CA MET A 168 11.39 -6.92 3.33
C MET A 168 12.66 -6.85 2.45
N LEU A 169 13.30 -5.69 2.36
CA LEU A 169 14.53 -5.56 1.58
C LEU A 169 15.66 -6.41 2.19
N ARG A 170 15.80 -6.39 3.50
CA ARG A 170 16.80 -7.19 4.23
C ARG A 170 16.59 -8.70 4.04
N SER A 171 15.36 -9.16 3.91
CA SER A 171 15.10 -10.59 3.65
C SER A 171 15.54 -11.04 2.25
N THR A 172 15.65 -10.10 1.29
CA THR A 172 16.02 -10.38 -0.11
C THR A 172 17.51 -10.12 -0.36
N PHE A 173 18.06 -9.01 0.14
CA PHE A 173 19.41 -8.53 -0.15
C PHE A 173 20.38 -8.61 1.06
N GLY A 174 19.91 -9.09 2.21
CA GLY A 174 20.75 -9.22 3.39
C GLY A 174 21.36 -7.89 3.83
N ASN A 175 22.68 -7.87 4.00
CA ASN A 175 23.40 -6.68 4.50
C ASN A 175 23.46 -5.53 3.49
N GLU A 176 23.35 -5.78 2.20
CA GLU A 176 23.35 -4.73 1.17
C GLU A 176 22.16 -3.77 1.31
N ALA A 177 21.09 -4.23 1.96
CA ALA A 177 19.94 -3.39 2.26
C ALA A 177 20.29 -2.12 3.07
N LYS A 178 21.38 -2.12 3.81
CA LYS A 178 21.85 -0.99 4.63
C LYS A 178 22.39 0.20 3.81
N GLU A 179 22.69 -0.02 2.54
CA GLU A 179 23.14 1.02 1.62
C GLU A 179 22.00 1.92 1.14
N TYR A 180 20.76 1.49 1.38
CA TYR A 180 19.56 2.22 0.98
C TYR A 180 19.01 3.08 2.12
N GLU A 181 18.24 4.10 1.73
CA GLU A 181 17.64 5.07 2.63
C GLU A 181 16.79 4.41 3.73
N ASN A 182 16.86 4.93 4.94
CA ASN A 182 16.04 4.42 6.03
C ASN A 182 14.56 4.83 5.89
N PRO A 183 13.61 4.06 6.44
CA PRO A 183 12.20 4.32 6.26
C PRO A 183 11.70 5.68 6.78
N ASN A 184 12.37 6.30 7.75
CA ASN A 184 11.94 7.58 8.31
C ASN A 184 12.32 8.74 7.39
N GLU A 185 13.56 8.74 6.85
CA GLU A 185 14.01 9.72 5.87
C GLU A 185 13.20 9.60 4.57
N TRP A 186 13.07 8.37 4.07
CA TRP A 186 12.25 8.07 2.91
C TRP A 186 10.80 8.57 3.07
N ALA A 187 10.20 8.41 4.25
CA ALA A 187 8.81 8.81 4.49
C ALA A 187 8.58 10.30 4.25
N MET A 188 9.58 11.16 4.46
CA MET A 188 9.47 12.60 4.23
C MET A 188 9.27 12.92 2.74
N HIS A 189 10.01 12.22 1.86
CA HIS A 189 9.89 12.39 0.40
C HIS A 189 8.62 11.72 -0.13
N ALA A 190 8.38 10.49 0.28
CA ALA A 190 7.22 9.72 -0.16
C ALA A 190 5.90 10.40 0.21
N VAL A 191 5.77 10.92 1.44
CA VAL A 191 4.56 11.65 1.86
C VAL A 191 4.41 12.94 1.06
N SER A 192 5.48 13.71 0.84
CA SER A 192 5.42 14.90 -0.02
C SER A 192 4.92 14.56 -1.43
N ARG A 193 5.38 13.43 -1.98
CA ARG A 193 4.94 13.00 -3.32
C ARG A 193 3.49 12.52 -3.32
N LEU A 194 3.06 11.78 -2.28
CA LEU A 194 1.69 11.32 -2.12
C LEU A 194 0.69 12.47 -1.93
N GLU A 195 1.07 13.52 -1.20
CA GLU A 195 0.26 14.74 -1.03
C GLU A 195 0.10 15.53 -2.32
N ALA A 196 1.11 15.50 -3.19
CA ALA A 196 1.08 16.20 -4.47
C ALA A 196 0.26 15.48 -5.56
N LEU A 197 -0.21 14.25 -5.30
CA LEU A 197 -1.00 13.48 -6.26
C LEU A 197 -2.36 14.13 -6.50
N SER A 198 -2.78 14.08 -7.75
CA SER A 198 -4.04 14.62 -8.21
C SER A 198 -4.74 13.66 -9.18
N PRO A 199 -6.01 13.86 -9.50
CA PRO A 199 -6.71 13.06 -10.51
C PRO A 199 -6.03 13.06 -11.90
N SER A 200 -5.20 14.05 -12.22
CA SER A 200 -4.44 14.10 -13.48
C SER A 200 -3.31 13.07 -13.56
N ASP A 201 -2.89 12.52 -12.40
CA ASP A 201 -1.89 11.45 -12.35
C ASP A 201 -2.49 10.05 -12.55
N SER A 202 -3.84 9.94 -12.64
CA SER A 202 -4.57 8.68 -12.72
C SER A 202 -4.10 7.81 -13.90
N GLY A 203 -3.90 6.52 -13.63
CA GLY A 203 -3.43 5.54 -14.61
C GLY A 203 -1.91 5.49 -14.80
N ASN A 204 -1.16 6.39 -14.16
CA ASN A 204 0.29 6.44 -14.28
C ASN A 204 0.99 5.68 -13.14
N THR A 205 2.24 5.29 -13.43
CA THR A 205 3.19 4.90 -12.39
C THR A 205 3.92 6.14 -11.91
N VAL A 206 3.88 6.40 -10.63
CA VAL A 206 4.50 7.56 -9.96
C VAL A 206 5.65 7.06 -9.10
N ILE A 207 6.79 7.73 -9.17
CA ILE A 207 7.97 7.44 -8.34
C ILE A 207 7.95 8.33 -7.10
N GLY A 208 8.16 7.70 -5.94
CA GLY A 208 8.21 8.35 -4.63
C GLY A 208 9.57 8.91 -4.27
#